data_908ed4d21990443800d8e6283b757342
#
_entry.id   908ed4d21990443800d8e6283b757342
#
_cell.length_a   1.000
_cell.length_b   1.000
_cell.length_c   1.000
_cell.angle_alpha   90.00
_cell.angle_beta   90.00
_cell.angle_gamma   90.00
#
_symmetry.space_group_name_H-M   'P 1'
#
loop_
_entity.id
_entity.type
_entity.pdbx_description
1 polymer ?
#
loop_
_entity_poly.entity_id
_entity_poly.type
_entity_poly.pdbx_seq_one_letter_code
_entity_poly.pdbx_strand_id
1 'polypeptide(L)'
;MNHLREKLVLASGSPRRAEILERGGWPHEIIVAGIDETVLPNEEPAAYVQRLARSKAEAVASRLETGLVLGADTTVVVANQILGQPVDEAEARRMLRLLNAKWHDVLTGVAVVRVGGQTRVAYERTRVRFAEMSEREIDWYIATREPFGKAGAYGIQGKAALFIEEIEGDYFNIMGLPIRLVYELTTDFTEKNTD
;
A
#
# COMPACT_ATOMS: atom_id res chain seq x y z
N MET A 1 15.04 14.21 12.61
CA MET A 1 14.79 15.47 11.89
C MET A 1 13.34 15.46 11.43
N ASN A 2 12.52 16.39 11.88
CA ASN A 2 11.14 16.48 11.36
C ASN A 2 11.21 17.36 10.11
N HIS A 3 11.21 16.76 8.93
CA HIS A 3 11.30 17.47 7.65
C HIS A 3 9.98 18.17 7.29
N LEU A 4 8.87 17.78 7.92
CA LEU A 4 7.57 18.39 7.69
C LEU A 4 7.32 19.47 8.74
N ARG A 5 7.12 20.71 8.29
CA ARG A 5 6.67 21.83 9.13
C ARG A 5 5.16 21.83 9.35
N GLU A 6 4.45 21.07 8.53
CA GLU A 6 2.99 20.96 8.53
C GLU A 6 2.54 19.66 9.20
N LYS A 7 1.33 19.68 9.75
CA LYS A 7 0.67 18.50 10.31
C LYS A 7 0.42 17.48 9.20
N LEU A 8 0.86 16.24 9.41
CA LEU A 8 0.60 15.12 8.50
C LEU A 8 -0.61 14.31 8.98
N VAL A 9 -1.53 14.02 8.06
CA VAL A 9 -2.67 13.13 8.29
C VAL A 9 -2.57 11.92 7.37
N LEU A 10 -2.58 10.72 7.92
CA LEU A 10 -2.62 9.47 7.17
C LEU A 10 -4.08 9.09 6.88
N ALA A 11 -4.47 9.12 5.61
CA ALA A 11 -5.80 8.73 5.13
C ALA A 11 -5.93 7.20 4.97
N SER A 12 -5.59 6.43 6.00
CA SER A 12 -5.59 4.97 5.95
C SER A 12 -5.78 4.36 7.33
N GLY A 13 -6.62 3.32 7.44
CA GLY A 13 -6.76 2.50 8.64
C GLY A 13 -5.73 1.38 8.77
N SER A 14 -4.73 1.28 7.88
CA SER A 14 -3.71 0.23 7.92
C SER A 14 -2.69 0.46 9.04
N PRO A 15 -2.60 -0.42 10.06
CA PRO A 15 -1.60 -0.29 11.12
C PRO A 15 -0.16 -0.34 10.60
N ARG A 16 0.08 -1.10 9.53
CA ARG A 16 1.41 -1.23 8.91
C ARG A 16 1.91 0.09 8.33
N ARG A 17 1.02 0.89 7.71
CA ARG A 17 1.38 2.22 7.18
C ARG A 17 1.72 3.21 8.28
N ALA A 18 0.95 3.19 9.36
CA ALA A 18 1.25 4.00 10.55
C ALA A 18 2.61 3.64 11.15
N GLU A 19 2.87 2.34 11.34
CA GLU A 19 4.16 1.83 11.85
C GLU A 19 5.35 2.27 10.97
N ILE A 20 5.20 2.27 9.64
CA ILE A 20 6.27 2.72 8.72
C ILE A 20 6.55 4.23 8.92
N LEU A 21 5.50 5.06 9.05
CA LEU A 21 5.67 6.49 9.32
C LEU A 21 6.31 6.74 10.68
N GLU A 22 5.91 6.02 11.72
CA GLU A 22 6.51 6.10 13.06
C GLU A 22 8.00 5.76 13.04
N ARG A 23 8.38 4.66 12.36
CA ARG A 23 9.78 4.28 12.16
C ARG A 23 10.58 5.32 11.38
N GLY A 24 9.94 6.01 10.45
CA GLY A 24 10.52 7.13 9.71
C GLY A 24 10.64 8.43 10.53
N GLY A 25 10.10 8.45 11.75
CA GLY A 25 10.10 9.64 12.62
C GLY A 25 9.11 10.72 12.15
N TRP A 26 8.00 10.31 11.49
CA TRP A 26 6.97 11.22 11.01
C TRP A 26 5.72 11.20 11.89
N PRO A 27 5.56 12.20 12.78
CA PRO A 27 4.35 12.36 13.56
C PRO A 27 3.14 12.54 12.63
N HIS A 28 2.07 11.80 12.87
CA HIS A 28 0.87 11.85 12.05
C HIS A 28 -0.38 11.59 12.85
N GLU A 29 -1.52 12.01 12.30
CA GLU A 29 -2.84 11.60 12.76
C GLU A 29 -3.45 10.64 11.76
N ILE A 30 -4.39 9.80 12.20
CA ILE A 30 -5.08 8.83 11.35
C ILE A 30 -6.53 9.28 11.17
N ILE A 31 -6.95 9.46 9.90
CA ILE A 31 -8.35 9.68 9.54
C ILE A 31 -8.66 8.74 8.38
N VAL A 32 -9.57 7.79 8.59
CA VAL A 32 -9.94 6.82 7.56
C VAL A 32 -10.86 7.45 6.52
N ALA A 33 -10.51 7.29 5.24
CA ALA A 33 -11.36 7.67 4.12
C ALA A 33 -12.35 6.53 3.82
N GLY A 34 -13.65 6.82 3.82
CA GLY A 34 -14.66 5.87 3.35
C GLY A 34 -14.94 6.11 1.87
N ILE A 35 -14.19 5.48 0.97
CA ILE A 35 -14.36 5.60 -0.49
C ILE A 35 -14.70 4.25 -1.11
N ASP A 36 -15.26 4.27 -2.31
CA ASP A 36 -15.43 3.07 -3.14
C ASP A 36 -14.07 2.67 -3.75
N GLU A 37 -13.66 1.44 -3.49
CA GLU A 37 -12.38 0.87 -3.94
C GLU A 37 -12.56 -0.08 -5.14
N THR A 38 -13.74 -0.10 -5.78
CA THR A 38 -14.00 -0.96 -6.94
C THR A 38 -13.06 -0.65 -8.11
N VAL A 39 -12.50 -1.71 -8.71
CA VAL A 39 -11.68 -1.61 -9.93
C VAL A 39 -12.59 -1.19 -11.10
N LEU A 40 -12.18 -0.19 -11.85
CA LEU A 40 -12.92 0.27 -13.03
C LEU A 40 -12.68 -0.66 -14.24
N PRO A 41 -13.63 -0.74 -15.20
CA PRO A 41 -13.42 -1.53 -16.41
C PRO A 41 -12.14 -1.13 -17.14
N ASN A 42 -11.30 -2.12 -17.47
CA ASN A 42 -10.01 -1.94 -18.16
C ASN A 42 -9.02 -1.02 -17.44
N GLU A 43 -9.13 -0.87 -16.13
CA GLU A 43 -8.19 -0.06 -15.35
C GLU A 43 -6.87 -0.79 -15.14
N GLU A 44 -5.79 -0.17 -15.60
CA GLU A 44 -4.43 -0.67 -15.38
C GLU A 44 -4.06 -0.62 -13.89
N PRO A 45 -3.33 -1.63 -13.36
CA PRO A 45 -3.00 -1.70 -11.93
C PRO A 45 -2.33 -0.46 -11.37
N ALA A 46 -1.42 0.18 -12.13
CA ALA A 46 -0.75 1.41 -11.73
C ALA A 46 -1.72 2.61 -11.64
N ALA A 47 -2.68 2.70 -12.57
CA ALA A 47 -3.72 3.72 -12.52
C ALA A 47 -4.67 3.50 -11.35
N TYR A 48 -5.04 2.25 -11.09
CA TYR A 48 -5.91 1.84 -9.98
C TYR A 48 -5.35 2.29 -8.63
N VAL A 49 -4.11 1.90 -8.30
CA VAL A 49 -3.53 2.26 -6.99
C VAL A 49 -3.31 3.76 -6.83
N GLN A 50 -2.96 4.47 -7.90
CA GLN A 50 -2.80 5.93 -7.88
C GLN A 50 -4.15 6.64 -7.69
N ARG A 51 -5.19 6.20 -8.40
CA ARG A 51 -6.55 6.74 -8.25
C ARG A 51 -7.06 6.55 -6.83
N LEU A 52 -6.91 5.35 -6.25
CA LEU A 52 -7.38 5.09 -4.90
C LEU A 52 -6.57 5.86 -3.85
N ALA A 53 -5.25 5.92 -4.00
CA ALA A 53 -4.40 6.72 -3.10
C ALA A 53 -4.83 8.19 -3.11
N ARG A 54 -5.04 8.76 -4.30
CA ARG A 54 -5.51 10.13 -4.49
C ARG A 54 -6.91 10.34 -3.89
N SER A 55 -7.87 9.48 -4.22
CA SER A 55 -9.24 9.59 -3.73
C SER A 55 -9.30 9.51 -2.20
N LYS A 56 -8.50 8.64 -1.56
CA LYS A 56 -8.37 8.55 -0.10
C LYS A 56 -7.84 9.85 0.48
N ALA A 57 -6.77 10.41 -0.08
CA ALA A 57 -6.18 11.65 0.40
C ALA A 57 -7.13 12.84 0.23
N GLU A 58 -7.76 13.01 -0.95
CA GLU A 58 -8.69 14.10 -1.24
C GLU A 58 -9.95 14.04 -0.36
N ALA A 59 -10.51 12.84 -0.13
CA ALA A 59 -11.67 12.65 0.73
C ALA A 59 -11.42 13.06 2.19
N VAL A 60 -10.19 12.90 2.67
CA VAL A 60 -9.80 13.37 4.02
C VAL A 60 -9.45 14.85 3.99
N ALA A 61 -8.71 15.32 2.98
CA ALA A 61 -8.32 16.73 2.85
C ALA A 61 -9.54 17.68 2.81
N SER A 62 -10.63 17.24 2.19
CA SER A 62 -11.88 18.02 2.13
C SER A 62 -12.54 18.30 3.49
N ARG A 63 -12.11 17.61 4.56
CA ARG A 63 -12.62 17.72 5.95
C ARG A 63 -11.70 18.54 6.85
N LEU A 64 -10.60 19.05 6.32
CA LEU A 64 -9.55 19.73 7.07
C LEU A 64 -9.39 21.17 6.57
N GLU A 65 -8.94 22.06 7.46
CA GLU A 65 -8.65 23.45 7.12
C GLU A 65 -7.20 23.65 6.65
N THR A 66 -6.26 22.87 7.17
CA THR A 66 -4.82 22.98 6.86
C THR A 66 -4.11 21.64 7.01
N GLY A 67 -2.92 21.51 6.45
CA GLY A 67 -2.02 20.38 6.62
C GLY A 67 -1.77 19.59 5.33
N LEU A 68 -1.01 18.50 5.48
CA LEU A 68 -0.74 17.51 4.42
C LEU A 68 -1.50 16.23 4.69
N VAL A 69 -2.14 15.69 3.67
CA VAL A 69 -2.84 14.40 3.74
C VAL A 69 -2.14 13.39 2.87
N LEU A 70 -1.74 12.28 3.46
CA LEU A 70 -1.10 11.14 2.81
C LEU A 70 -2.13 10.02 2.59
N GLY A 71 -2.44 9.73 1.35
CA GLY A 71 -3.21 8.56 0.94
C GLY A 71 -2.31 7.50 0.34
N ALA A 72 -2.65 6.24 0.56
CA ALA A 72 -1.96 5.13 -0.10
C ALA A 72 -2.92 3.98 -0.38
N ASP A 73 -2.64 3.25 -1.48
CA ASP A 73 -3.33 2.02 -1.82
C ASP A 73 -2.35 0.98 -2.34
N THR A 74 -2.59 -0.30 -2.03
CA THR A 74 -1.67 -1.39 -2.38
C THR A 74 -2.43 -2.55 -2.99
N THR A 75 -1.92 -3.06 -4.11
CA THR A 75 -2.44 -4.25 -4.75
C THR A 75 -1.34 -5.21 -5.16
N VAL A 76 -1.70 -6.48 -5.30
CA VAL A 76 -0.85 -7.54 -5.85
C VAL A 76 -1.33 -7.87 -7.26
N VAL A 77 -0.38 -8.05 -8.20
CA VAL A 77 -0.69 -8.35 -9.59
C VAL A 77 0.08 -9.58 -10.04
N VAL A 78 -0.64 -10.57 -10.55
CA VAL A 78 -0.07 -11.76 -11.16
C VAL A 78 -0.85 -12.11 -12.43
N ALA A 79 -0.15 -12.43 -13.52
CA ALA A 79 -0.77 -12.76 -14.81
C ALA A 79 -1.85 -11.74 -15.24
N ASN A 80 -1.59 -10.45 -15.08
CA ASN A 80 -2.48 -9.33 -15.36
C ASN A 80 -3.78 -9.30 -14.52
N GLN A 81 -3.83 -10.05 -13.41
CA GLN A 81 -4.95 -10.03 -12.49
C GLN A 81 -4.61 -9.20 -11.24
N ILE A 82 -5.46 -8.26 -10.89
CA ILE A 82 -5.40 -7.53 -9.63
C ILE A 82 -5.95 -8.44 -8.54
N LEU A 83 -5.15 -8.68 -7.50
CA LEU A 83 -5.54 -9.44 -6.32
C LEU A 83 -5.72 -8.48 -5.13
N GLY A 84 -6.97 -8.24 -4.78
CA GLY A 84 -7.33 -7.50 -3.58
C GLY A 84 -7.17 -8.33 -2.30
N GLN A 85 -7.93 -7.98 -1.27
CA GLN A 85 -7.98 -8.75 -0.03
C GLN A 85 -8.95 -9.93 -0.17
N PRO A 86 -8.58 -11.13 0.27
CA PRO A 86 -9.48 -12.28 0.19
C PRO A 86 -10.68 -12.10 1.11
N VAL A 87 -11.88 -12.42 0.62
CA VAL A 87 -13.13 -12.34 1.37
C VAL A 87 -13.34 -13.57 2.24
N ASP A 88 -12.79 -14.72 1.85
CA ASP A 88 -12.90 -16.00 2.55
C ASP A 88 -11.67 -16.89 2.34
N GLU A 89 -11.68 -18.10 2.93
CA GLU A 89 -10.59 -19.07 2.83
C GLU A 89 -10.43 -19.65 1.42
N ALA A 90 -11.52 -19.80 0.68
CA ALA A 90 -11.50 -20.32 -0.69
C ALA A 90 -10.80 -19.31 -1.61
N GLU A 91 -11.07 -18.03 -1.45
CA GLU A 91 -10.41 -16.97 -2.20
C GLU A 91 -8.95 -16.82 -1.81
N ALA A 92 -8.63 -16.87 -0.50
CA ALA A 92 -7.23 -16.86 -0.03
C ALA A 92 -6.44 -18.01 -0.65
N ARG A 93 -7.00 -19.22 -0.68
CA ARG A 93 -6.40 -20.40 -1.32
C ARG A 93 -6.16 -20.19 -2.82
N ARG A 94 -7.17 -19.67 -3.51
CA ARG A 94 -7.06 -19.35 -4.94
C ARG A 94 -5.91 -18.37 -5.20
N MET A 95 -5.83 -17.29 -4.41
CA MET A 95 -4.77 -16.30 -4.54
C MET A 95 -3.38 -16.90 -4.28
N LEU A 96 -3.20 -17.65 -3.21
CA LEU A 96 -1.92 -18.31 -2.88
C LEU A 96 -1.49 -19.29 -3.98
N ARG A 97 -2.41 -20.09 -4.55
CA ARG A 97 -2.11 -20.96 -5.70
C ARG A 97 -1.70 -20.17 -6.95
N LEU A 98 -2.28 -19.00 -7.19
CA LEU A 98 -1.88 -18.14 -8.30
C LEU A 98 -0.46 -17.60 -8.14
N LEU A 99 -0.04 -17.29 -6.91
CA LEU A 99 1.29 -16.77 -6.57
C LEU A 99 2.35 -17.87 -6.48
N ASN A 100 1.93 -19.13 -6.22
CA ASN A 100 2.79 -20.27 -5.94
C ASN A 100 3.87 -20.48 -7.02
N ALA A 101 5.14 -20.57 -6.63
CA ALA A 101 6.31 -20.75 -7.48
C ALA A 101 6.46 -19.68 -8.59
N LYS A 102 5.93 -18.47 -8.39
CA LYS A 102 5.91 -17.42 -9.43
C LYS A 102 6.40 -16.08 -8.92
N TRP A 103 6.85 -15.27 -9.89
CA TRP A 103 6.97 -13.84 -9.73
C TRP A 103 5.61 -13.16 -9.81
N HIS A 104 5.42 -12.18 -8.97
CA HIS A 104 4.28 -11.28 -9.00
C HIS A 104 4.71 -9.85 -8.64
N ASP A 105 3.87 -8.89 -8.96
CA ASP A 105 4.12 -7.49 -8.69
C ASP A 105 3.30 -7.03 -7.48
N VAL A 106 3.91 -6.21 -6.64
CA VAL A 106 3.23 -5.42 -5.61
C VAL A 106 3.34 -3.97 -6.02
N LEU A 107 2.20 -3.32 -6.22
CA LEU A 107 2.13 -1.90 -6.55
C LEU A 107 1.49 -1.15 -5.38
N THR A 108 2.14 -0.07 -4.96
CA THR A 108 1.55 0.86 -3.99
C THR A 108 1.51 2.25 -4.60
N GLY A 109 0.30 2.78 -4.77
CA GLY A 109 0.07 4.19 -5.07
C GLY A 109 0.20 5.03 -3.82
N VAL A 110 0.79 6.20 -3.96
CA VAL A 110 0.95 7.21 -2.90
C VAL A 110 0.46 8.55 -3.42
N ALA A 111 -0.35 9.24 -2.64
CA ALA A 111 -0.79 10.59 -2.92
C ALA A 111 -0.55 11.48 -1.71
N VAL A 112 0.03 12.66 -1.94
CA VAL A 112 0.15 13.72 -0.93
C VAL A 112 -0.66 14.92 -1.40
N VAL A 113 -1.61 15.33 -0.59
CA VAL A 113 -2.50 16.47 -0.84
C VAL A 113 -2.24 17.53 0.20
N ARG A 114 -1.85 18.74 -0.24
CA ARG A 114 -1.88 19.93 0.63
C ARG A 114 -3.31 20.47 0.65
N VAL A 115 -3.89 20.62 1.83
CA VAL A 115 -5.24 21.17 1.99
C VAL A 115 -5.31 22.57 1.37
N GLY A 116 -6.27 22.78 0.48
CA GLY A 116 -6.41 24.04 -0.28
C GLY A 116 -5.32 24.27 -1.33
N GLY A 117 -4.49 23.28 -1.65
CA GLY A 117 -3.33 23.42 -2.53
C GLY A 117 -3.13 22.29 -3.53
N GLN A 118 -1.87 21.95 -3.74
CA GLN A 118 -1.46 20.98 -4.76
C GLN A 118 -1.66 19.52 -4.31
N THR A 119 -1.86 18.65 -5.29
CA THR A 119 -1.84 17.19 -5.15
C THR A 119 -0.65 16.61 -5.92
N ARG A 120 0.06 15.68 -5.31
CA ARG A 120 1.11 14.89 -5.96
C ARG A 120 0.79 13.41 -5.83
N VAL A 121 0.95 12.68 -6.92
CA VAL A 121 0.63 11.25 -6.97
C VAL A 121 1.73 10.52 -7.72
N ALA A 122 2.16 9.41 -7.18
CA ALA A 122 3.07 8.48 -7.83
C ALA A 122 2.78 7.05 -7.35
N TYR A 123 3.48 6.06 -7.90
CA TYR A 123 3.41 4.68 -7.43
C TYR A 123 4.80 4.06 -7.41
N GLU A 124 4.96 3.04 -6.57
CA GLU A 124 6.14 2.17 -6.52
C GLU A 124 5.75 0.76 -6.94
N ARG A 125 6.66 0.03 -7.59
CA ARG A 125 6.50 -1.36 -7.98
C ARG A 125 7.64 -2.19 -7.44
N THR A 126 7.32 -3.29 -6.78
CA THR A 126 8.28 -4.29 -6.30
C THR A 126 7.86 -5.65 -6.77
N ARG A 127 8.81 -6.45 -7.26
CA ARG A 127 8.57 -7.84 -7.63
C ARG A 127 8.90 -8.75 -6.45
N VAL A 128 8.07 -9.75 -6.27
CA VAL A 128 8.25 -10.77 -5.23
C VAL A 128 8.14 -12.14 -5.87
N ARG A 129 9.07 -13.05 -5.53
CA ARG A 129 9.04 -14.44 -5.94
C ARG A 129 8.65 -15.33 -4.78
N PHE A 130 7.64 -16.15 -4.99
CA PHE A 130 7.30 -17.22 -4.06
C PHE A 130 8.01 -18.52 -4.43
N ALA A 131 8.49 -19.22 -3.40
CA ALA A 131 8.86 -20.63 -3.46
C ALA A 131 7.64 -21.50 -3.80
N GLU A 132 7.90 -22.74 -4.17
CA GLU A 132 6.84 -23.72 -4.30
C GLU A 132 6.28 -24.08 -2.91
N MET A 133 4.96 -23.94 -2.78
CA MET A 133 4.20 -24.33 -1.59
C MET A 133 3.37 -25.59 -1.91
N SER A 134 3.45 -26.58 -1.05
CA SER A 134 2.51 -27.71 -1.08
C SER A 134 1.12 -27.28 -0.61
N GLU A 135 0.08 -28.03 -0.98
CA GLU A 135 -1.29 -27.79 -0.50
C GLU A 135 -1.39 -27.77 1.03
N ARG A 136 -0.60 -28.61 1.70
CA ARG A 136 -0.55 -28.66 3.17
C ARG A 136 0.01 -27.36 3.77
N GLU A 137 1.00 -26.73 3.13
CA GLU A 137 1.56 -25.45 3.56
C GLU A 137 0.60 -24.30 3.31
N ILE A 138 -0.12 -24.32 2.17
CA ILE A 138 -1.19 -23.37 1.88
C ILE A 138 -2.29 -23.48 2.95
N ASP A 139 -2.75 -24.70 3.28
CA ASP A 139 -3.74 -24.93 4.32
C ASP A 139 -3.28 -24.44 5.68
N TRP A 140 -2.03 -24.78 6.05
CA TRP A 140 -1.43 -24.32 7.28
C TRP A 140 -1.39 -22.78 7.34
N TYR A 141 -0.98 -22.12 6.27
CA TYR A 141 -0.88 -20.65 6.24
C TYR A 141 -2.26 -19.99 6.35
N ILE A 142 -3.27 -20.52 5.67
CA ILE A 142 -4.66 -20.01 5.79
C ILE A 142 -5.19 -20.17 7.21
N ALA A 143 -4.92 -21.31 7.86
CA ALA A 143 -5.32 -21.58 9.23
C ALA A 143 -4.73 -20.58 10.25
N THR A 144 -3.61 -19.91 9.92
CA THR A 144 -3.03 -18.87 10.77
C THR A 144 -3.86 -17.58 10.81
N ARG A 145 -4.83 -17.42 9.93
CA ARG A 145 -5.63 -16.20 9.71
C ARG A 145 -4.84 -15.01 9.19
N GLU A 146 -3.53 -15.14 8.98
CA GLU A 146 -2.65 -14.08 8.47
C GLU A 146 -3.00 -13.59 7.06
N PRO A 147 -3.50 -14.40 6.11
CA PRO A 147 -3.91 -13.96 4.77
C PRO A 147 -4.94 -12.83 4.74
N PHE A 148 -5.81 -12.76 5.73
CA PHE A 148 -6.95 -11.84 5.71
C PHE A 148 -6.54 -10.38 5.96
N GLY A 149 -7.23 -9.47 5.26
CA GLY A 149 -6.94 -8.05 5.33
C GLY A 149 -5.63 -7.64 4.62
N LYS A 150 -5.14 -8.50 3.70
CA LYS A 150 -3.92 -8.23 2.93
C LYS A 150 -4.15 -8.54 1.45
N ALA A 151 -3.72 -7.62 0.58
CA ALA A 151 -3.73 -7.82 -0.86
C ALA A 151 -2.90 -9.07 -1.23
N GLY A 152 -3.42 -9.90 -2.15
CA GLY A 152 -2.77 -11.15 -2.55
C GLY A 152 -2.75 -12.23 -1.45
N ALA A 153 -3.48 -12.06 -0.35
CA ALA A 153 -3.59 -13.01 0.74
C ALA A 153 -2.26 -13.31 1.47
N TYR A 154 -1.31 -12.37 1.55
CA TYR A 154 -0.08 -12.58 2.29
C TYR A 154 0.52 -11.31 2.90
N GLY A 155 1.39 -11.48 3.88
CA GLY A 155 2.16 -10.39 4.50
C GLY A 155 3.63 -10.74 4.67
N ILE A 156 4.51 -9.94 4.05
CA ILE A 156 5.97 -10.17 4.05
C ILE A 156 6.58 -10.20 5.45
N GLN A 157 5.99 -9.49 6.42
CA GLN A 157 6.49 -9.42 7.80
C GLN A 157 6.09 -10.62 8.66
N GLY A 158 5.18 -11.46 8.16
CA GLY A 158 4.63 -12.57 8.91
C GLY A 158 5.16 -13.93 8.48
N LYS A 159 4.34 -14.95 8.63
CA LYS A 159 4.69 -16.35 8.32
C LYS A 159 4.86 -16.59 6.81
N ALA A 160 4.28 -15.73 5.95
CA ALA A 160 4.53 -15.80 4.50
C ALA A 160 6.02 -15.61 4.15
N ALA A 161 6.82 -14.99 5.01
CA ALA A 161 8.26 -14.86 4.82
C ALA A 161 8.97 -16.22 4.61
N LEU A 162 8.39 -17.32 5.10
CA LEU A 162 8.90 -18.69 4.87
C LEU A 162 8.84 -19.10 3.39
N PHE A 163 8.00 -18.48 2.61
CA PHE A 163 7.71 -18.82 1.22
C PHE A 163 8.20 -17.76 0.22
N ILE A 164 8.84 -16.69 0.68
CA ILE A 164 9.39 -15.65 -0.19
C ILE A 164 10.86 -15.97 -0.47
N GLU A 165 11.19 -16.24 -1.72
CA GLU A 165 12.56 -16.53 -2.17
C GLU A 165 13.34 -15.27 -2.50
N GLU A 166 12.69 -14.30 -3.16
CA GLU A 166 13.39 -13.15 -3.73
C GLU A 166 12.51 -11.91 -3.79
N ILE A 167 13.12 -10.75 -3.65
CA ILE A 167 12.50 -9.42 -3.76
C ILE A 167 13.36 -8.57 -4.67
N GLU A 168 12.75 -7.96 -5.69
CA GLU A 168 13.36 -6.94 -6.53
C GLU A 168 12.63 -5.61 -6.33
N GLY A 169 13.24 -4.66 -5.62
CA GLY A 169 12.68 -3.33 -5.34
C GLY A 169 12.58 -2.98 -3.86
N ASP A 170 11.60 -2.17 -3.49
CA ASP A 170 11.44 -1.62 -2.14
C ASP A 170 10.62 -2.55 -1.24
N TYR A 171 11.23 -2.97 -0.11
CA TYR A 171 10.58 -3.76 0.93
C TYR A 171 9.37 -3.05 1.57
N PHE A 172 9.48 -1.75 1.83
CA PHE A 172 8.38 -0.97 2.41
C PHE A 172 7.20 -0.82 1.47
N ASN A 173 7.45 -0.87 0.15
CA ASN A 173 6.38 -0.95 -0.84
C ASN A 173 5.52 -2.20 -0.64
N ILE A 174 6.12 -3.37 -0.41
CA ILE A 174 5.39 -4.62 -0.14
C ILE A 174 4.57 -4.53 1.16
N MET A 175 5.09 -3.81 2.16
CA MET A 175 4.36 -3.55 3.41
C MET A 175 3.18 -2.59 3.24
N GLY A 176 3.14 -1.85 2.13
CA GLY A 176 2.03 -0.98 1.75
C GLY A 176 2.28 0.52 1.86
N LEU A 177 3.54 0.95 2.09
CA LEU A 177 3.93 2.36 2.07
C LEU A 177 5.42 2.53 1.73
N PRO A 178 5.78 2.78 0.46
CA PRO A 178 7.16 3.01 0.05
C PRO A 178 7.67 4.33 0.63
N ILE A 179 8.33 4.26 1.78
CA ILE A 179 8.69 5.42 2.59
C ILE A 179 9.63 6.39 1.85
N ARG A 180 10.48 5.87 0.95
CA ARG A 180 11.35 6.70 0.11
C ARG A 180 10.52 7.57 -0.84
N LEU A 181 9.53 6.98 -1.51
CA LEU A 181 8.61 7.71 -2.39
C LEU A 181 7.80 8.76 -1.61
N VAL A 182 7.32 8.40 -0.40
CA VAL A 182 6.62 9.35 0.49
C VAL A 182 7.52 10.54 0.81
N TYR A 183 8.80 10.30 1.14
CA TYR A 183 9.78 11.36 1.41
C TYR A 183 9.93 12.29 0.20
N GLU A 184 10.10 11.76 -1.00
CA GLU A 184 10.24 12.55 -2.24
C GLU A 184 9.01 13.41 -2.50
N LEU A 185 7.81 12.83 -2.41
CA LEU A 185 6.56 13.56 -2.64
C LEU A 185 6.31 14.65 -1.60
N THR A 186 6.78 14.48 -0.36
CA THR A 186 6.60 15.47 0.72
C THR A 186 7.65 16.55 0.71
N THR A 187 8.90 16.25 0.34
CA THR A 187 10.01 17.24 0.30
C THR A 187 9.73 18.37 -0.67
N ASP A 188 9.16 18.07 -1.80
CA ASP A 188 8.76 19.06 -2.81
C ASP A 188 7.74 20.10 -2.31
N PHE A 189 6.99 19.80 -1.25
CA PHE A 189 6.09 20.77 -0.62
C PHE A 189 6.83 21.75 0.32
N THR A 190 8.03 21.38 0.77
CA THR A 190 8.81 22.20 1.70
C THR A 190 9.75 23.18 1.00
N GLU A 191 10.22 22.86 -0.21
CA GLU A 191 11.24 23.66 -0.91
C GLU A 191 10.70 24.91 -1.61
N LYS A 192 9.39 25.01 -1.90
CA LYS A 192 8.79 26.13 -2.64
C LYS A 192 8.38 27.35 -1.79
N ASN A 193 8.70 27.37 -0.49
CA ASN A 193 8.42 28.51 0.40
C ASN A 193 9.67 29.30 0.81
N THR A 194 10.72 29.29 0.00
CA THR A 194 11.95 30.08 0.21
C THR A 194 12.12 31.12 -0.93
N ASP A 195 11.10 31.95 -1.14
CA ASP A 195 11.23 33.23 -1.86
C ASP A 195 10.54 34.33 -1.05
#